data_89f8da2632f59ce87eabadb705ad717c
#
_entry.id   89f8da2632f59ce87eabadb705ad717c
#
_cell.length_a   1.000
_cell.length_b   1.000
_cell.length_c   1.000
_cell.angle_alpha   90.00
_cell.angle_beta   90.00
_cell.angle_gamma   90.00
#
_symmetry.space_group_name_H-M   'P 1'
#
loop_
_entity.id
_entity.type
_entity.pdbx_description
1 polymer ?
#
loop_
_entity_poly.entity_id
_entity_poly.type
_entity_poly.pdbx_seq_one_letter_code
_entity_poly.pdbx_strand_id
1 'polypeptide(L)'
;MSSVLIRNARVYVDRGHFEEALLSVDGIIRAVGSNESVAAQAPADAQIYDARGRLVVPGFNDSHQHLLNTGIALTDIRLQNASGIADVKRIAREYIAKHQPAAGAVLHGMGWNQDYFTDENRLLTRADLDDISTEYPLIFERACGHLLTANSAALALAGIDDTFVPPEGGSAERXXXXHLNGVFTENARAKLTALFRNRTVEQNVHLIRAAMKHAAESGVTSVQTCDLRSGSWPTVLEAYNRVEADHPITRVYHQSSFQNLDEYREFLAAGHVTGQGSPMNRFGPLKLFVDGSLGARTALMRSPYHDDPSTCGIATLT
;
A
#
# COMPACT_ATOMS: atom_id res chain seq x y z
N MET A 1 -26.93 -18.23 -8.93
CA MET A 1 -27.32 -16.91 -8.39
C MET A 1 -27.02 -16.91 -6.91
N SER A 2 -26.52 -15.77 -6.40
CA SER A 2 -26.19 -15.64 -4.97
C SER A 2 -27.23 -14.72 -4.33
N SER A 3 -28.05 -15.27 -3.44
CA SER A 3 -29.09 -14.49 -2.76
C SER A 3 -28.82 -14.48 -1.26
N VAL A 4 -28.89 -13.31 -0.65
CA VAL A 4 -28.69 -13.13 0.80
C VAL A 4 -29.86 -12.34 1.36
N LEU A 5 -30.54 -12.92 2.35
CA LEU A 5 -31.61 -12.28 3.13
C LEU A 5 -31.00 -11.94 4.52
N ILE A 6 -30.88 -10.66 4.82
CA ILE A 6 -30.53 -10.20 6.17
C ILE A 6 -31.87 -9.85 6.86
N ARG A 7 -32.12 -10.43 8.04
CA ARG A 7 -33.33 -10.17 8.78
C ARG A 7 -33.07 -9.86 10.25
N ASN A 8 -34.08 -9.40 10.95
CA ASN A 8 -33.99 -8.99 12.36
C ASN A 8 -32.89 -7.94 12.55
N ALA A 9 -32.83 -6.96 11.65
CA ALA A 9 -31.80 -5.94 11.58
C ALA A 9 -32.36 -4.56 11.93
N ARG A 10 -31.46 -3.59 12.09
CA ARG A 10 -31.78 -2.18 11.96
C ARG A 10 -31.08 -1.70 10.70
N VAL A 11 -31.76 -1.83 9.56
CA VAL A 11 -31.20 -1.46 8.25
C VAL A 11 -31.35 0.05 8.07
N TYR A 12 -30.23 0.78 8.01
CA TYR A 12 -30.23 2.23 7.80
C TYR A 12 -30.65 2.53 6.35
N VAL A 13 -31.74 3.26 6.18
CA VAL A 13 -32.23 3.68 4.87
C VAL A 13 -31.87 5.13 4.62
N ASP A 14 -32.26 6.02 5.53
CA ASP A 14 -31.86 7.42 5.50
C ASP A 14 -32.01 8.03 6.90
N ARG A 15 -31.80 9.31 7.04
CA ARG A 15 -31.80 10.01 8.33
C ARG A 15 -33.09 9.76 9.11
N GLY A 16 -32.96 9.01 10.19
CA GLY A 16 -34.08 8.70 11.09
C GLY A 16 -34.95 7.55 10.63
N HIS A 17 -34.66 6.94 9.47
CA HIS A 17 -35.47 5.86 8.91
C HIS A 17 -34.69 4.55 8.88
N PHE A 18 -35.22 3.54 9.53
CA PHE A 18 -34.64 2.19 9.61
C PHE A 18 -35.69 1.17 9.24
N GLU A 19 -35.26 0.09 8.59
CA GLU A 19 -36.11 -1.06 8.24
C GLU A 19 -35.57 -2.33 8.94
N GLU A 20 -36.31 -3.44 8.84
CA GLU A 20 -36.00 -4.68 9.58
C GLU A 20 -35.19 -5.69 8.78
N ALA A 21 -35.24 -5.62 7.45
CA ALA A 21 -34.66 -6.64 6.59
C ALA A 21 -34.21 -6.08 5.25
N LEU A 22 -33.28 -6.81 4.62
CA LEU A 22 -32.73 -6.48 3.31
C LEU A 22 -32.50 -7.76 2.52
N LEU A 23 -32.88 -7.76 1.24
CA LEU A 23 -32.63 -8.86 0.31
C LEU A 23 -31.63 -8.37 -0.75
N SER A 24 -30.52 -9.08 -0.93
CA SER A 24 -29.58 -8.88 -2.03
C SER A 24 -29.62 -10.10 -2.94
N VAL A 25 -29.68 -9.88 -4.25
CA VAL A 25 -29.61 -10.94 -5.27
C VAL A 25 -28.52 -10.55 -6.26
N ASP A 26 -27.54 -11.43 -6.42
CA ASP A 26 -26.38 -11.24 -7.29
C ASP A 26 -25.69 -9.90 -7.06
N GLY A 27 -25.52 -9.54 -5.77
CA GLY A 27 -24.81 -8.33 -5.36
C GLY A 27 -25.63 -7.04 -5.44
N ILE A 28 -26.91 -7.12 -5.82
CA ILE A 28 -27.78 -5.95 -5.95
C ILE A 28 -28.88 -6.02 -4.88
N ILE A 29 -29.06 -4.93 -4.13
CA ILE A 29 -30.18 -4.82 -3.17
C ILE A 29 -31.48 -4.80 -3.96
N ARG A 30 -32.38 -5.76 -3.70
CA ARG A 30 -33.66 -5.88 -4.39
C ARG A 30 -34.83 -5.43 -3.54
N ALA A 31 -34.74 -5.59 -2.22
CA ALA A 31 -35.79 -5.18 -1.32
C ALA A 31 -35.26 -4.77 0.04
N VAL A 32 -35.88 -3.78 0.63
CA VAL A 32 -35.62 -3.34 2.01
C VAL A 32 -37.00 -3.07 2.60
N GLY A 33 -37.27 -3.53 3.85
CA GLY A 33 -38.57 -3.37 4.47
C GLY A 33 -38.73 -4.20 5.73
N SER A 34 -39.99 -4.58 6.05
CA SER A 34 -40.26 -5.45 7.21
C SER A 34 -39.70 -6.85 6.96
N ASN A 35 -39.46 -7.59 8.03
CA ASN A 35 -39.03 -8.99 7.96
C ASN A 35 -39.97 -9.82 7.07
N GLU A 36 -41.27 -9.65 7.23
CA GLU A 36 -42.29 -10.40 6.48
C GLU A 36 -42.27 -10.07 4.99
N SER A 37 -42.29 -8.76 4.67
CA SER A 37 -42.38 -8.30 3.26
C SER A 37 -41.13 -8.65 2.44
N VAL A 38 -39.97 -8.62 3.06
CA VAL A 38 -38.70 -8.91 2.38
C VAL A 38 -38.52 -10.44 2.26
N ALA A 39 -38.86 -11.20 3.32
CA ALA A 39 -38.74 -12.66 3.27
C ALA A 39 -39.67 -13.27 2.20
N ALA A 40 -40.83 -12.66 1.97
CA ALA A 40 -41.76 -13.12 0.93
C ALA A 40 -41.20 -13.01 -0.49
N GLN A 41 -40.19 -12.17 -0.69
CA GLN A 41 -39.54 -11.94 -1.98
C GLN A 41 -38.27 -12.76 -2.14
N ALA A 42 -37.76 -13.38 -1.05
CA ALA A 42 -36.49 -14.08 -1.09
C ALA A 42 -36.62 -15.43 -1.81
N PRO A 43 -35.69 -15.77 -2.69
CA PRO A 43 -35.63 -17.11 -3.27
C PRO A 43 -35.53 -18.19 -2.18
N ALA A 44 -36.06 -19.38 -2.45
CA ALA A 44 -36.07 -20.49 -1.48
C ALA A 44 -34.65 -20.91 -1.06
N ASP A 45 -33.66 -20.68 -1.93
CA ASP A 45 -32.25 -21.03 -1.69
C ASP A 45 -31.44 -19.85 -1.15
N ALA A 46 -32.09 -18.74 -0.76
CA ALA A 46 -31.35 -17.58 -0.25
C ALA A 46 -30.64 -17.91 1.07
N GLN A 47 -29.41 -17.50 1.17
CA GLN A 47 -28.65 -17.59 2.44
C GLN A 47 -29.25 -16.60 3.43
N ILE A 48 -29.64 -17.08 4.61
CA ILE A 48 -30.26 -16.24 5.63
C ILE A 48 -29.23 -15.84 6.69
N TYR A 49 -29.16 -14.54 6.94
CA TYR A 49 -28.35 -13.98 8.01
C TYR A 49 -29.25 -13.27 9.03
N ASP A 50 -29.25 -13.76 10.26
CA ASP A 50 -30.00 -13.14 11.38
C ASP A 50 -29.11 -12.08 12.03
N ALA A 51 -29.45 -10.82 11.86
CA ALA A 51 -28.66 -9.72 12.39
C ALA A 51 -28.82 -9.50 13.90
N ARG A 52 -29.85 -10.14 14.53
CA ARG A 52 -30.09 -10.07 15.98
C ARG A 52 -30.15 -8.62 16.49
N GLY A 53 -30.84 -7.76 15.76
CA GLY A 53 -31.05 -6.36 16.12
C GLY A 53 -29.88 -5.44 15.77
N ARG A 54 -28.81 -5.97 15.15
CA ARG A 54 -27.62 -5.17 14.81
C ARG A 54 -27.92 -4.17 13.70
N LEU A 55 -27.18 -3.08 13.71
CA LEU A 55 -27.24 -2.06 12.67
C LEU A 55 -26.62 -2.60 11.38
N VAL A 56 -27.29 -2.38 10.27
CA VAL A 56 -26.81 -2.68 8.93
C VAL A 56 -26.75 -1.36 8.16
N VAL A 57 -25.59 -1.03 7.64
CA VAL A 57 -25.34 0.20 6.88
C VAL A 57 -24.67 -0.15 5.55
N PRO A 58 -24.73 0.75 4.54
CA PRO A 58 -23.94 0.56 3.33
C PRO A 58 -22.45 0.47 3.66
N GLY A 59 -21.72 -0.34 2.90
CA GLY A 59 -20.28 -0.41 3.04
C GLY A 59 -19.65 0.94 2.73
N PHE A 60 -18.54 1.24 3.43
CA PHE A 60 -17.87 2.52 3.26
C PHE A 60 -17.13 2.59 1.93
N ASN A 61 -17.04 3.79 1.39
CA ASN A 61 -16.22 4.10 0.21
C ASN A 61 -15.07 4.99 0.65
N ASP A 62 -13.82 4.49 0.51
CA ASP A 62 -12.64 5.31 0.76
C ASP A 62 -12.35 6.13 -0.49
N SER A 63 -12.60 7.43 -0.41
CA SER A 63 -12.54 8.31 -1.60
C SER A 63 -11.13 8.70 -2.03
N HIS A 64 -10.09 8.35 -1.24
CA HIS A 64 -8.70 8.58 -1.66
C HIS A 64 -7.75 7.68 -0.86
N GLN A 65 -7.21 6.68 -1.54
CA GLN A 65 -6.31 5.71 -0.93
C GLN A 65 -5.20 5.36 -1.92
N HIS A 66 -4.14 4.76 -1.41
CA HIS A 66 -3.10 4.07 -2.18
C HIS A 66 -3.16 2.60 -1.77
N LEU A 67 -4.06 1.84 -2.38
CA LEU A 67 -4.37 0.47 -1.96
C LEU A 67 -3.12 -0.42 -2.02
N LEU A 68 -2.34 -0.29 -3.09
CA LEU A 68 -1.09 -1.05 -3.25
C LEU A 68 -0.10 -0.70 -2.12
N ASN A 69 0.03 0.60 -1.77
CA ASN A 69 0.89 1.01 -0.66
C ASN A 69 0.39 0.45 0.68
N THR A 70 -0.93 0.36 0.85
CA THR A 70 -1.52 -0.28 2.04
C THR A 70 -1.08 -1.75 2.10
N GLY A 71 -1.14 -2.45 0.98
CA GLY A 71 -0.66 -3.85 0.91
C GLY A 71 0.80 -3.96 1.30
N ILE A 72 1.63 -3.07 0.77
CA ILE A 72 3.06 -3.01 1.13
C ILE A 72 3.22 -2.81 2.65
N ALA A 73 2.52 -1.81 3.20
CA ALA A 73 2.62 -1.51 4.63
C ALA A 73 2.15 -2.67 5.53
N LEU A 74 1.22 -3.48 5.04
CA LEU A 74 0.72 -4.65 5.78
C LEU A 74 1.67 -5.84 5.71
N THR A 75 2.50 -5.91 4.66
CA THR A 75 3.36 -7.06 4.41
C THR A 75 4.84 -6.79 4.69
N ASP A 76 5.24 -5.53 4.83
CA ASP A 76 6.63 -5.18 5.19
C ASP A 76 6.90 -5.44 6.67
N ILE A 77 8.18 -5.58 7.00
CA ILE A 77 8.63 -5.68 8.41
C ILE A 77 8.50 -4.28 9.02
N ARG A 78 7.65 -4.15 10.02
CA ARG A 78 7.28 -2.85 10.62
C ARG A 78 8.22 -2.53 11.78
N LEU A 79 9.12 -1.58 11.57
CA LEU A 79 10.18 -1.24 12.53
C LEU A 79 9.96 0.10 13.25
N GLN A 80 8.81 0.75 13.07
CA GLN A 80 8.53 2.09 13.62
C GLN A 80 8.61 2.14 15.15
N ASN A 81 8.32 1.04 15.80
CA ASN A 81 8.29 0.99 17.27
C ASN A 81 9.50 0.27 17.87
N ALA A 82 10.52 -0.01 17.05
CA ALA A 82 11.73 -0.66 17.57
C ALA A 82 12.49 0.27 18.49
N SER A 83 12.75 -0.18 19.70
CA SER A 83 13.41 0.60 20.77
C SER A 83 14.92 0.37 20.84
N GLY A 84 15.47 -0.44 19.93
CA GLY A 84 16.89 -0.73 19.88
C GLY A 84 17.26 -1.70 18.78
N ILE A 85 18.55 -1.90 18.58
CA ILE A 85 19.06 -2.84 17.57
C ILE A 85 18.60 -4.27 17.88
N ALA A 86 18.63 -4.65 19.16
CA ALA A 86 18.16 -5.96 19.59
C ALA A 86 16.68 -6.14 19.24
N ASP A 87 15.88 -5.10 19.39
CA ASP A 87 14.45 -5.12 19.08
C ASP A 87 14.20 -5.23 17.58
N VAL A 88 14.96 -4.49 16.75
CA VAL A 88 14.91 -4.62 15.28
C VAL A 88 15.16 -6.08 14.88
N LYS A 89 16.21 -6.69 15.44
CA LYS A 89 16.56 -8.09 15.14
C LYS A 89 15.44 -9.04 15.55
N ARG A 90 14.86 -8.85 16.73
CA ARG A 90 13.76 -9.68 17.25
C ARG A 90 12.55 -9.58 16.32
N ILE A 91 12.12 -8.36 15.98
CA ILE A 91 10.94 -8.11 15.12
C ILE A 91 11.13 -8.81 13.76
N ALA A 92 12.31 -8.65 13.17
CA ALA A 92 12.58 -9.24 11.85
C ALA A 92 12.60 -10.77 11.91
N ARG A 93 13.20 -11.36 12.95
CA ARG A 93 13.20 -12.82 13.13
C ARG A 93 11.79 -13.36 13.34
N GLU A 94 10.98 -12.67 14.15
CA GLU A 94 9.58 -13.05 14.39
C GLU A 94 8.76 -12.98 13.08
N TYR A 95 9.01 -11.95 12.26
CA TYR A 95 8.37 -11.85 10.95
C TYR A 95 8.72 -13.04 10.06
N ILE A 96 10.01 -13.40 9.97
CA ILE A 96 10.49 -14.52 9.16
C ILE A 96 9.85 -15.83 9.66
N ALA A 97 9.86 -16.07 10.97
CA ALA A 97 9.31 -17.29 11.56
C ALA A 97 7.81 -17.42 11.31
N LYS A 98 7.09 -16.29 11.41
CA LYS A 98 5.62 -16.26 11.25
C LYS A 98 5.20 -16.43 9.79
N HIS A 99 5.87 -15.73 8.87
CA HIS A 99 5.43 -15.66 7.48
C HIS A 99 6.10 -16.69 6.57
N GLN A 100 7.22 -17.24 6.99
CA GLN A 100 7.98 -18.27 6.26
C GLN A 100 8.14 -17.90 4.78
N PRO A 101 8.79 -16.74 4.46
CA PRO A 101 8.90 -16.29 3.08
C PRO A 101 9.58 -17.32 2.19
N ALA A 102 9.30 -17.29 0.89
CA ALA A 102 9.95 -18.16 -0.07
C ALA A 102 11.47 -17.93 -0.05
N ALA A 103 12.23 -18.98 -0.31
CA ALA A 103 13.70 -18.89 -0.33
C ALA A 103 14.17 -17.78 -1.27
N GLY A 104 15.05 -16.92 -0.79
CA GLY A 104 15.59 -15.82 -1.58
C GLY A 104 14.65 -14.60 -1.74
N ALA A 105 13.47 -14.62 -1.09
CA ALA A 105 12.57 -13.46 -1.12
C ALA A 105 13.26 -12.23 -0.52
N VAL A 106 13.15 -11.11 -1.20
CA VAL A 106 13.64 -9.83 -0.68
C VAL A 106 12.70 -9.36 0.42
N LEU A 107 13.23 -9.16 1.62
CA LEU A 107 12.44 -8.70 2.76
C LEU A 107 12.76 -7.24 3.04
N HIS A 108 11.74 -6.42 2.93
CA HIS A 108 11.85 -4.98 3.18
C HIS A 108 11.31 -4.65 4.57
N GLY A 109 12.04 -3.83 5.30
CA GLY A 109 11.60 -3.31 6.60
C GLY A 109 11.68 -1.81 6.58
N MET A 110 10.80 -1.14 7.30
CA MET A 110 10.79 0.32 7.28
C MET A 110 10.44 0.94 8.63
N GLY A 111 10.97 2.12 8.84
CA GLY A 111 10.52 2.98 9.92
C GLY A 111 11.41 3.02 11.15
N TRP A 112 12.52 2.27 11.16
CA TRP A 112 13.44 2.34 12.30
C TRP A 112 14.09 3.73 12.40
N ASN A 113 14.47 4.10 13.64
CA ASN A 113 15.13 5.39 13.88
C ASN A 113 16.03 5.24 15.12
N GLN A 114 17.34 5.31 14.90
CA GLN A 114 18.34 5.16 15.96
C GLN A 114 18.23 6.22 17.05
N ASP A 115 17.59 7.36 16.77
CA ASP A 115 17.39 8.40 17.79
C ASP A 115 16.50 7.92 18.96
N TYR A 116 15.73 6.85 18.73
CA TYR A 116 14.86 6.24 19.75
C TYR A 116 15.47 4.95 20.35
N PHE A 117 16.67 4.56 19.90
CA PHE A 117 17.29 3.33 20.39
C PHE A 117 17.84 3.54 21.80
N THR A 118 17.55 2.60 22.69
CA THR A 118 17.96 2.63 24.09
C THR A 118 19.16 1.71 24.39
N ASP A 119 19.51 0.83 23.45
CA ASP A 119 20.66 -0.06 23.59
C ASP A 119 21.93 0.58 23.00
N GLU A 120 21.96 0.86 21.69
CA GLU A 120 23.09 1.50 21.02
C GLU A 120 22.58 2.58 20.08
N ASN A 121 22.95 3.83 20.34
CA ASN A 121 22.54 4.97 19.51
C ASN A 121 23.46 5.07 18.29
N ARG A 122 23.25 4.16 17.32
CA ARG A 122 23.98 4.17 16.06
C ARG A 122 23.09 3.63 14.93
N LEU A 123 23.49 3.86 13.71
CA LEU A 123 22.81 3.30 12.55
C LEU A 123 22.91 1.77 12.55
N LEU A 124 21.92 1.12 11.97
CA LEU A 124 22.00 -0.31 11.67
C LEU A 124 23.10 -0.53 10.63
N THR A 125 23.78 -1.66 10.70
CA THR A 125 24.85 -2.02 9.77
C THR A 125 24.55 -3.35 9.08
N ARG A 126 25.34 -3.65 8.05
CA ARG A 126 25.27 -4.96 7.35
C ARG A 126 25.38 -6.12 8.35
N ALA A 127 26.29 -6.00 9.33
CA ALA A 127 26.50 -7.05 10.31
C ALA A 127 25.26 -7.27 11.19
N ASP A 128 24.52 -6.20 11.53
CA ASP A 128 23.28 -6.34 12.31
C ASP A 128 22.24 -7.12 11.52
N LEU A 129 22.13 -6.83 10.21
CA LEU A 129 21.15 -7.52 9.36
C LEU A 129 21.61 -8.94 9.00
N ASP A 130 22.90 -9.18 8.80
CA ASP A 130 23.46 -10.55 8.61
C ASP A 130 23.18 -11.43 9.83
N ASP A 131 23.22 -10.85 11.03
CA ASP A 131 22.88 -11.56 12.27
C ASP A 131 21.40 -11.99 12.30
N ILE A 132 20.52 -11.28 11.59
CA ILE A 132 19.12 -11.70 11.44
C ILE A 132 19.05 -12.89 10.48
N SER A 133 19.61 -12.74 9.29
CA SER A 133 19.61 -13.78 8.27
C SER A 133 20.64 -13.49 7.18
N THR A 134 21.34 -14.51 6.73
CA THR A 134 22.18 -14.47 5.54
C THR A 134 21.52 -15.15 4.35
N GLU A 135 20.34 -15.77 4.54
CA GLU A 135 19.58 -16.44 3.48
C GLU A 135 18.68 -15.48 2.72
N TYR A 136 18.07 -14.53 3.44
CA TYR A 136 17.14 -13.57 2.84
C TYR A 136 17.86 -12.26 2.58
N PRO A 137 17.74 -11.69 1.36
CA PRO A 137 18.13 -10.31 1.16
C PRO A 137 17.28 -9.38 2.03
N LEU A 138 17.92 -8.70 2.98
CA LEU A 138 17.25 -7.79 3.93
C LEU A 138 17.62 -6.34 3.58
N ILE A 139 16.61 -5.48 3.45
CA ILE A 139 16.78 -4.05 3.18
C ILE A 139 15.90 -3.28 4.14
N PHE A 140 16.48 -2.52 5.07
CA PHE A 140 15.73 -1.80 6.09
C PHE A 140 15.88 -0.29 5.91
N GLU A 141 14.77 0.38 5.52
CA GLU A 141 14.72 1.84 5.34
C GLU A 141 14.50 2.55 6.67
N ARG A 142 15.31 3.56 6.92
CA ARG A 142 15.16 4.45 8.07
C ARG A 142 13.89 5.30 7.90
N ALA A 143 13.31 5.73 9.03
CA ALA A 143 12.07 6.51 9.05
C ALA A 143 12.07 7.76 8.16
N CYS A 144 13.24 8.35 7.92
CA CYS A 144 13.35 9.54 7.05
C CYS A 144 13.16 9.24 5.57
N GLY A 145 13.30 7.96 5.14
CA GLY A 145 13.19 7.58 3.73
C GLY A 145 14.41 7.93 2.86
N HIS A 146 15.47 8.49 3.46
CA HIS A 146 16.68 8.93 2.74
C HIS A 146 17.88 8.03 2.97
N LEU A 147 17.73 7.02 3.85
CA LEU A 147 18.81 6.11 4.23
C LEU A 147 18.24 4.70 4.34
N LEU A 148 19.00 3.72 3.88
CA LEU A 148 18.69 2.31 4.12
C LEU A 148 19.94 1.55 4.52
N THR A 149 19.72 0.40 5.16
CA THR A 149 20.78 -0.57 5.45
C THR A 149 20.46 -1.88 4.75
N ALA A 150 21.46 -2.50 4.17
CA ALA A 150 21.32 -3.77 3.44
C ALA A 150 22.30 -4.82 3.98
N ASN A 151 21.86 -6.08 4.02
CA ASN A 151 22.71 -7.19 4.43
C ASN A 151 23.53 -7.73 3.26
N SER A 152 24.41 -8.68 3.53
CA SER A 152 25.28 -9.28 2.53
C SER A 152 24.52 -9.91 1.36
N ALA A 153 23.40 -10.59 1.65
CA ALA A 153 22.59 -11.21 0.62
C ALA A 153 21.94 -10.17 -0.31
N ALA A 154 21.48 -9.04 0.24
CA ALA A 154 20.89 -7.96 -0.56
C ALA A 154 21.96 -7.27 -1.44
N LEU A 155 23.15 -7.05 -0.89
CA LEU A 155 24.26 -6.47 -1.65
C LEU A 155 24.65 -7.38 -2.84
N ALA A 156 24.79 -8.68 -2.57
CA ALA A 156 25.11 -9.66 -3.62
C ALA A 156 24.04 -9.68 -4.71
N LEU A 157 22.76 -9.67 -4.32
CA LEU A 157 21.63 -9.68 -5.26
C LEU A 157 21.61 -8.39 -6.12
N ALA A 158 22.01 -7.25 -5.54
CA ALA A 158 22.08 -5.95 -6.23
C ALA A 158 23.33 -5.80 -7.11
N GLY A 159 24.27 -6.77 -7.06
CA GLY A 159 25.57 -6.66 -7.74
C GLY A 159 26.41 -5.53 -7.16
N ILE A 160 26.39 -5.39 -5.84
CA ILE A 160 27.16 -4.37 -5.12
C ILE A 160 28.23 -5.08 -4.28
N ASP A 161 29.49 -4.71 -4.51
CA ASP A 161 30.60 -5.20 -3.73
C ASP A 161 31.46 -4.04 -3.23
N ASP A 162 32.59 -4.35 -2.63
CA ASP A 162 33.46 -3.33 -2.05
C ASP A 162 34.14 -2.38 -3.08
N THR A 163 33.97 -2.66 -4.37
CA THR A 163 34.44 -1.73 -5.41
C THR A 163 33.39 -0.68 -5.80
N PHE A 164 32.17 -0.79 -5.25
CA PHE A 164 31.05 0.10 -5.57
C PHE A 164 31.43 1.57 -5.33
N VAL A 165 31.21 2.40 -6.35
CA VAL A 165 31.40 3.85 -6.28
C VAL A 165 29.98 4.48 -6.24
N PRO A 166 29.64 5.19 -5.17
CA PRO A 166 28.33 5.84 -5.12
C PRO A 166 28.20 6.90 -6.23
N PRO A 167 27.03 7.00 -6.85
CA PRO A 167 26.81 8.09 -7.80
C PRO A 167 26.78 9.45 -7.11
N GLU A 168 26.92 10.50 -7.89
CA GLU A 168 26.85 11.87 -7.38
C GLU A 168 25.53 12.09 -6.62
N GLY A 169 25.61 12.73 -5.48
CA GLY A 169 24.44 12.97 -4.62
C GLY A 169 24.04 11.77 -3.78
N GLY A 170 24.93 10.78 -3.62
CA GLY A 170 24.70 9.64 -2.72
C GLY A 170 25.95 9.21 -2.00
N SER A 171 25.80 8.46 -0.91
CA SER A 171 26.96 7.91 -0.19
C SER A 171 26.73 6.44 0.20
N ALA A 172 27.83 5.71 0.34
CA ALA A 172 27.85 4.35 0.87
C ALA A 172 28.92 4.31 1.96
N GLU A 173 28.53 3.99 3.18
CA GLU A 173 29.46 3.97 4.33
C GLU A 173 30.37 2.74 4.29
N ARG A 174 31.57 2.97 4.82
CA ARG A 174 32.58 1.89 4.84
C ARG A 174 33.15 1.71 6.23
N UNK A 175 33.45 0.48 6.52
CA UNK A 175 34.08 0.17 7.73
C UNK A 175 35.58 0.45 7.52
N UNK A 176 36.48 0.50 8.51
CA UNK A 176 37.83 0.75 8.51
C UNK A 176 38.67 0.02 7.54
N UNK A 177 38.25 -1.05 7.16
CA UNK A 177 38.94 -1.83 6.22
C UNK A 177 38.53 -1.55 4.80
N UNK A 178 37.59 -0.51 4.59
CA UNK A 178 37.13 -0.28 3.34
C UNK A 178 36.01 -1.10 2.89
N HIS A 179 35.62 -1.93 3.63
CA HIS A 179 34.43 -2.78 3.30
C HIS A 179 33.16 -1.98 3.52
N LEU A 180 32.17 -2.20 2.64
CA LEU A 180 30.86 -1.55 2.78
C LEU A 180 30.20 -2.03 4.07
N ASN A 181 29.75 -1.09 4.92
CA ASN A 181 29.06 -1.44 6.16
C ASN A 181 27.54 -1.64 5.98
N GLY A 182 27.06 -1.52 4.74
CA GLY A 182 25.66 -1.75 4.41
C GLY A 182 24.77 -0.50 4.42
N VAL A 183 25.28 0.65 4.82
CA VAL A 183 24.52 1.90 4.91
C VAL A 183 24.67 2.69 3.60
N PHE A 184 23.52 3.03 3.00
CA PHE A 184 23.46 3.78 1.72
C PHE A 184 22.48 4.95 1.87
N THR A 185 22.87 6.11 1.28
CA THR A 185 22.01 7.30 1.31
C THR A 185 21.72 7.81 -0.09
N GLU A 186 20.58 8.49 -0.21
CA GLU A 186 20.15 9.24 -1.40
C GLU A 186 20.33 8.43 -2.69
N ASN A 187 21.06 8.95 -3.69
CA ASN A 187 21.20 8.31 -5.00
C ASN A 187 21.93 6.96 -4.95
N ALA A 188 22.72 6.71 -3.92
CA ALA A 188 23.44 5.43 -3.79
C ALA A 188 22.49 4.27 -3.48
N ARG A 189 21.27 4.54 -3.04
CA ARG A 189 20.27 3.51 -2.71
C ARG A 189 19.60 2.86 -3.93
N ALA A 190 19.76 3.45 -5.13
CA ALA A 190 18.94 3.12 -6.30
C ALA A 190 18.89 1.62 -6.63
N LYS A 191 20.05 0.94 -6.68
CA LYS A 191 20.09 -0.50 -6.99
C LYS A 191 19.35 -1.35 -5.94
N LEU A 192 19.52 -1.00 -4.66
CA LEU A 192 18.87 -1.72 -3.56
C LEU A 192 17.37 -1.45 -3.54
N THR A 193 16.99 -0.19 -3.75
CA THR A 193 15.58 0.23 -3.83
C THR A 193 14.85 -0.53 -4.94
N ALA A 194 15.50 -0.73 -6.08
CA ALA A 194 14.90 -1.47 -7.20
C ALA A 194 14.50 -2.90 -6.82
N LEU A 195 15.23 -3.54 -5.88
CA LEU A 195 14.96 -4.91 -5.48
C LEU A 195 13.59 -5.08 -4.82
N PHE A 196 13.06 -4.05 -4.17
CA PHE A 196 11.77 -4.15 -3.49
C PHE A 196 10.68 -3.26 -4.11
N ARG A 197 11.05 -2.37 -5.03
CA ARG A 197 10.06 -1.52 -5.72
C ARG A 197 9.64 -2.05 -7.08
N ASN A 198 10.53 -2.75 -7.81
CA ASN A 198 10.22 -3.33 -9.11
C ASN A 198 9.55 -4.69 -8.92
N ARG A 199 8.24 -4.65 -8.75
CA ARG A 199 7.45 -5.85 -8.41
C ARG A 199 6.87 -6.51 -9.65
N THR A 200 6.82 -7.84 -9.60
CA THR A 200 6.13 -8.62 -10.62
C THR A 200 4.61 -8.47 -10.47
N VAL A 201 3.87 -8.93 -11.48
CA VAL A 201 2.41 -8.98 -11.42
C VAL A 201 1.96 -9.81 -10.21
N GLU A 202 2.58 -10.96 -9.99
CA GLU A 202 2.23 -11.88 -8.89
C GLU A 202 2.43 -11.24 -7.51
N GLN A 203 3.54 -10.51 -7.35
CA GLN A 203 3.80 -9.78 -6.11
C GLN A 203 2.74 -8.71 -5.87
N ASN A 204 2.39 -7.96 -6.92
CA ASN A 204 1.34 -6.93 -6.83
C ASN A 204 -0.03 -7.56 -6.50
N VAL A 205 -0.37 -8.71 -7.10
CA VAL A 205 -1.62 -9.44 -6.79
C VAL A 205 -1.68 -9.76 -5.29
N HIS A 206 -0.57 -10.28 -4.73
CA HIS A 206 -0.52 -10.61 -3.30
C HIS A 206 -0.77 -9.37 -2.43
N LEU A 207 -0.12 -8.25 -2.76
CA LEU A 207 -0.26 -6.99 -2.01
C LEU A 207 -1.68 -6.43 -2.11
N ILE A 208 -2.25 -6.42 -3.31
CA ILE A 208 -3.62 -5.92 -3.56
C ILE A 208 -4.63 -6.75 -2.76
N ARG A 209 -4.49 -8.08 -2.78
CA ARG A 209 -5.40 -8.96 -2.01
C ARG A 209 -5.31 -8.70 -0.50
N ALA A 210 -4.08 -8.53 0.03
CA ALA A 210 -3.90 -8.22 1.45
C ALA A 210 -4.59 -6.91 1.81
N ALA A 211 -4.44 -5.88 0.97
CA ALA A 211 -5.06 -4.57 1.21
C ALA A 211 -6.58 -4.63 1.08
N MET A 212 -7.12 -5.35 0.08
CA MET A 212 -8.57 -5.52 -0.07
C MET A 212 -9.18 -6.25 1.13
N LYS A 213 -8.50 -7.28 1.63
CA LYS A 213 -8.95 -8.01 2.81
C LYS A 213 -9.00 -7.07 4.02
N HIS A 214 -7.96 -6.28 4.22
CA HIS A 214 -7.89 -5.31 5.32
C HIS A 214 -9.01 -4.25 5.19
N ALA A 215 -9.25 -3.75 3.97
CA ALA A 215 -10.33 -2.79 3.70
C ALA A 215 -11.69 -3.41 4.08
N ALA A 216 -11.95 -4.64 3.62
CA ALA A 216 -13.21 -5.34 3.90
C ALA A 216 -13.42 -5.57 5.40
N GLU A 217 -12.37 -5.96 6.12
CA GLU A 217 -12.41 -6.15 7.58
C GLU A 217 -12.71 -4.84 8.32
N SER A 218 -12.43 -3.70 7.69
CA SER A 218 -12.72 -2.36 8.22
C SER A 218 -14.08 -1.81 7.73
N GLY A 219 -14.85 -2.62 6.99
CA GLY A 219 -16.15 -2.21 6.45
C GLY A 219 -16.07 -1.39 5.16
N VAL A 220 -14.89 -1.29 4.55
CA VAL A 220 -14.69 -0.55 3.29
C VAL A 220 -14.93 -1.51 2.12
N THR A 221 -15.96 -1.23 1.32
CA THR A 221 -16.36 -2.08 0.19
C THR A 221 -15.97 -1.51 -1.17
N SER A 222 -15.53 -0.24 -1.20
CA SER A 222 -15.01 0.38 -2.42
C SER A 222 -13.92 1.38 -2.09
N VAL A 223 -12.94 1.52 -2.98
CA VAL A 223 -11.82 2.44 -2.81
C VAL A 223 -11.56 3.20 -4.09
N GLN A 224 -11.19 4.46 -3.95
CA GLN A 224 -10.63 5.26 -5.05
C GLN A 224 -9.12 5.29 -4.83
N THR A 225 -8.39 4.49 -5.62
CA THR A 225 -6.96 4.29 -5.39
C THR A 225 -6.12 4.97 -6.47
N CYS A 226 -4.93 5.45 -6.10
CA CYS A 226 -3.99 6.13 -7.00
C CYS A 226 -2.73 5.30 -7.18
N ASP A 227 -2.88 4.11 -7.80
CA ASP A 227 -1.77 3.15 -7.99
C ASP A 227 -1.26 3.09 -9.42
N LEU A 228 -2.06 3.50 -10.42
CA LEU A 228 -1.66 3.50 -11.83
C LEU A 228 -0.80 4.74 -12.10
N ARG A 229 0.51 4.53 -12.22
CA ARG A 229 1.48 5.62 -12.32
C ARG A 229 2.51 5.36 -13.42
N SER A 230 3.15 6.45 -13.86
CA SER A 230 4.26 6.37 -14.80
C SER A 230 5.28 5.32 -14.34
N GLY A 231 5.76 4.53 -15.29
CA GLY A 231 6.79 3.51 -15.09
C GLY A 231 6.30 2.18 -14.58
N SER A 232 5.08 2.11 -14.02
CA SER A 232 4.61 0.86 -13.39
C SER A 232 3.17 0.48 -13.74
N TRP A 233 2.43 1.37 -14.40
CA TRP A 233 0.99 1.16 -14.60
C TRP A 233 0.64 -0.16 -15.31
N PRO A 234 1.39 -0.64 -16.31
CA PRO A 234 0.95 -1.87 -16.99
C PRO A 234 0.98 -3.08 -16.05
N THR A 235 2.05 -3.21 -15.26
CA THR A 235 2.21 -4.32 -14.32
C THR A 235 1.19 -4.26 -13.20
N VAL A 236 0.90 -3.05 -12.70
CA VAL A 236 -0.07 -2.83 -11.63
C VAL A 236 -1.49 -3.09 -12.14
N LEU A 237 -1.83 -2.59 -13.34
CA LEU A 237 -3.15 -2.81 -13.93
C LEU A 237 -3.40 -4.30 -14.19
N GLU A 238 -2.40 -5.01 -14.71
CA GLU A 238 -2.52 -6.46 -14.92
C GLU A 238 -2.79 -7.19 -13.60
N ALA A 239 -2.15 -6.75 -12.52
CA ALA A 239 -2.41 -7.35 -11.20
C ALA A 239 -3.86 -7.11 -10.76
N TYR A 240 -4.39 -5.90 -10.93
CA TYR A 240 -5.79 -5.60 -10.63
C TYR A 240 -6.74 -6.45 -11.48
N ASN A 241 -6.43 -6.62 -12.77
CA ASN A 241 -7.24 -7.46 -13.66
C ASN A 241 -7.27 -8.92 -13.19
N ARG A 242 -6.14 -9.45 -12.75
CA ARG A 242 -6.07 -10.82 -12.22
C ARG A 242 -6.84 -10.97 -10.90
N VAL A 243 -6.76 -9.96 -10.03
CA VAL A 243 -7.54 -9.97 -8.78
C VAL A 243 -9.04 -9.93 -9.11
N GLU A 244 -9.44 -9.12 -10.08
CA GLU A 244 -10.84 -9.04 -10.51
C GLU A 244 -11.34 -10.37 -11.07
N ALA A 245 -10.53 -11.05 -11.86
CA ALA A 245 -10.90 -12.33 -12.47
C ALA A 245 -11.06 -13.46 -11.45
N ASP A 246 -10.43 -13.32 -10.27
CA ASP A 246 -10.42 -14.35 -9.23
C ASP A 246 -10.94 -13.78 -7.90
N HIS A 247 -12.25 -13.58 -7.83
CA HIS A 247 -13.02 -13.21 -6.63
C HIS A 247 -12.57 -11.90 -5.96
N PRO A 248 -12.79 -10.75 -6.61
CA PRO A 248 -12.51 -9.44 -5.99
C PRO A 248 -13.48 -9.20 -4.83
N ILE A 249 -12.98 -8.68 -3.71
CA ILE A 249 -13.79 -8.42 -2.51
C ILE A 249 -14.03 -6.93 -2.26
N THR A 250 -13.34 -6.05 -3.01
CA THR A 250 -13.47 -4.60 -2.86
C THR A 250 -13.51 -3.98 -4.26
N ARG A 251 -14.44 -3.07 -4.49
CA ARG A 251 -14.52 -2.33 -5.75
C ARG A 251 -13.39 -1.32 -5.83
N VAL A 252 -12.79 -1.18 -7.01
CA VAL A 252 -11.67 -0.26 -7.23
C VAL A 252 -12.03 0.75 -8.31
N TYR A 253 -11.83 2.03 -8.01
CA TYR A 253 -11.96 3.13 -8.95
C TYR A 253 -10.58 3.80 -9.03
N HIS A 254 -9.95 3.71 -10.19
CA HIS A 254 -8.56 4.15 -10.35
C HIS A 254 -8.45 5.64 -10.61
N GLN A 255 -7.82 6.36 -9.70
CA GLN A 255 -7.26 7.68 -10.00
C GLN A 255 -5.86 7.41 -10.55
N SER A 256 -5.62 7.75 -11.81
CA SER A 256 -4.31 7.56 -12.42
C SER A 256 -3.43 8.77 -12.21
N SER A 257 -2.10 8.59 -12.15
CA SER A 257 -1.17 9.69 -11.89
C SER A 257 0.05 9.54 -12.82
N PHE A 258 0.07 10.36 -13.87
CA PHE A 258 1.12 10.31 -14.87
C PHE A 258 1.92 11.59 -14.88
N GLN A 259 3.23 11.47 -14.74
CA GLN A 259 4.19 12.58 -14.89
C GLN A 259 4.79 12.58 -16.31
N ASN A 260 4.71 11.44 -17.00
CA ASN A 260 5.17 11.30 -18.38
C ASN A 260 3.96 11.36 -19.32
N LEU A 261 3.93 12.39 -20.15
CA LEU A 261 2.79 12.65 -21.04
C LEU A 261 2.65 11.56 -22.12
N ASP A 262 3.75 11.00 -22.60
CA ASP A 262 3.67 9.95 -23.62
C ASP A 262 3.11 8.66 -23.04
N GLU A 263 3.52 8.27 -21.82
CA GLU A 263 2.90 7.14 -21.13
C GLU A 263 1.40 7.36 -20.91
N TYR A 264 1.00 8.59 -20.59
CA TYR A 264 -0.41 8.90 -20.40
C TYR A 264 -1.19 8.78 -21.72
N ARG A 265 -0.59 9.21 -22.82
CA ARG A 265 -1.18 9.03 -24.16
C ARG A 265 -1.35 7.55 -24.50
N GLU A 266 -0.34 6.72 -24.20
CA GLU A 266 -0.43 5.26 -24.39
C GLU A 266 -1.57 4.67 -23.55
N PHE A 267 -1.68 5.09 -22.29
CA PHE A 267 -2.73 4.65 -21.37
C PHE A 267 -4.11 4.97 -21.94
N LEU A 268 -4.31 6.20 -22.43
CA LEU A 268 -5.59 6.61 -23.04
C LEU A 268 -5.86 5.88 -24.35
N ALA A 269 -4.84 5.71 -25.20
CA ALA A 269 -4.97 4.99 -26.46
C ALA A 269 -5.36 3.51 -26.27
N ALA A 270 -5.00 2.93 -25.13
CA ALA A 270 -5.42 1.58 -24.76
C ALA A 270 -6.87 1.52 -24.27
N GLY A 271 -7.59 2.64 -24.26
CA GLY A 271 -9.00 2.69 -23.87
C GLY A 271 -9.24 2.93 -22.37
N HIS A 272 -8.20 3.25 -21.62
CA HIS A 272 -8.30 3.42 -20.18
C HIS A 272 -8.77 4.85 -19.83
N VAL A 273 -10.01 5.16 -20.14
CA VAL A 273 -10.59 6.48 -19.92
C VAL A 273 -11.63 6.44 -18.79
N THR A 274 -11.86 7.58 -18.17
CA THR A 274 -12.80 7.71 -17.04
C THR A 274 -14.15 7.08 -17.38
N GLY A 275 -14.64 6.21 -16.51
CA GLY A 275 -15.92 5.54 -16.62
C GLY A 275 -15.83 4.15 -17.28
N GLN A 276 -14.76 3.83 -17.95
CA GLN A 276 -14.57 2.50 -18.58
C GLN A 276 -14.15 1.48 -17.52
N GLY A 277 -14.49 0.22 -17.78
CA GLY A 277 -14.20 -0.90 -16.88
C GLY A 277 -15.47 -1.59 -16.37
N SER A 278 -15.30 -2.47 -15.44
CA SER A 278 -16.38 -3.26 -14.85
C SER A 278 -16.94 -2.58 -13.59
N PRO A 279 -17.99 -3.13 -12.99
CA PRO A 279 -18.43 -2.65 -11.66
C PRO A 279 -17.40 -2.86 -10.55
N MET A 280 -16.42 -3.75 -10.73
CA MET A 280 -15.42 -4.07 -9.69
C MET A 280 -14.07 -3.40 -9.95
N ASN A 281 -13.79 -2.96 -11.17
CA ASN A 281 -12.47 -2.44 -11.56
C ASN A 281 -12.67 -1.40 -12.67
N ARG A 282 -12.68 -0.13 -12.29
CA ARG A 282 -13.11 0.96 -13.20
C ARG A 282 -12.12 2.12 -13.18
N PHE A 283 -11.90 2.71 -14.34
CA PHE A 283 -11.00 3.86 -14.49
C PHE A 283 -11.72 5.16 -14.08
N GLY A 284 -10.98 6.01 -13.41
CA GLY A 284 -11.42 7.30 -12.91
C GLY A 284 -10.56 8.44 -13.46
N PRO A 285 -10.50 9.57 -12.75
CA PRO A 285 -9.83 10.76 -13.25
C PRO A 285 -8.31 10.68 -13.15
N LEU A 286 -7.65 11.58 -13.87
CA LEU A 286 -6.22 11.84 -13.73
C LEU A 286 -6.00 12.66 -12.46
N LYS A 287 -5.04 12.25 -11.64
CA LYS A 287 -4.57 12.97 -10.46
C LYS A 287 -3.25 13.66 -10.80
N LEU A 288 -3.17 14.95 -10.53
CA LEU A 288 -1.97 15.76 -10.75
C LEU A 288 -1.57 16.45 -9.45
N PHE A 289 -0.29 16.76 -9.32
CA PHE A 289 0.24 17.54 -8.22
C PHE A 289 0.65 18.90 -8.78
N VAL A 290 0.01 19.95 -8.32
CA VAL A 290 0.31 21.32 -8.78
C VAL A 290 1.32 22.02 -7.88
N ASP A 291 1.49 21.51 -6.66
CA ASP A 291 2.42 22.06 -5.67
C ASP A 291 2.88 20.93 -4.72
N GLY A 292 3.58 21.32 -3.66
CA GLY A 292 4.13 20.36 -2.69
C GLY A 292 3.22 20.11 -1.50
N SER A 293 3.80 20.04 -0.30
CA SER A 293 3.07 19.71 0.93
C SER A 293 3.31 20.74 2.03
N LEU A 294 2.30 20.91 2.91
CA LEU A 294 2.40 21.83 4.05
C LEU A 294 3.55 21.45 4.99
N GLY A 295 3.68 20.17 5.30
CA GLY A 295 4.71 19.70 6.23
C GLY A 295 6.14 19.96 5.75
N ALA A 296 6.35 19.98 4.44
CA ALA A 296 7.67 20.26 3.85
C ALA A 296 7.86 21.75 3.52
N ARG A 297 6.86 22.59 3.76
CA ARG A 297 6.85 24.02 3.39
C ARG A 297 6.99 24.22 1.88
N THR A 298 6.48 23.26 1.10
CA THR A 298 6.50 23.31 -0.37
C THR A 298 5.11 23.45 -0.99
N ALA A 299 4.03 23.39 -0.20
CA ALA A 299 2.69 23.74 -0.70
C ALA A 299 2.64 25.25 -0.99
N LEU A 300 2.01 25.64 -2.11
CA LEU A 300 1.95 27.05 -2.53
C LEU A 300 1.03 27.85 -1.61
N MET A 301 1.56 28.90 -1.04
CA MET A 301 0.85 29.80 -0.13
C MET A 301 0.85 31.23 -0.72
N ARG A 302 -0.17 32.02 -0.35
CA ARG A 302 -0.25 33.43 -0.78
C ARG A 302 0.78 34.32 -0.10
N SER A 303 1.23 33.89 1.08
CA SER A 303 2.23 34.62 1.89
C SER A 303 3.27 33.61 2.39
N PRO A 304 4.46 34.07 2.73
CA PRO A 304 5.47 33.17 3.29
C PRO A 304 4.94 32.40 4.50
N TYR A 305 5.48 31.21 4.70
CA TYR A 305 5.14 30.40 5.87
C TYR A 305 5.55 31.14 7.15
N HIS A 306 4.72 31.06 8.18
CA HIS A 306 4.97 31.73 9.46
C HIS A 306 6.27 31.24 10.11
N ASP A 307 6.51 29.94 10.00
CA ASP A 307 7.69 29.27 10.60
C ASP A 307 8.86 29.11 9.61
N ASP A 308 8.68 29.54 8.35
CA ASP A 308 9.76 29.61 7.35
C ASP A 308 9.47 30.78 6.40
N PRO A 309 9.81 32.01 6.81
CA PRO A 309 9.54 33.19 5.97
C PRO A 309 10.33 33.26 4.66
N SER A 310 11.24 32.30 4.41
CA SER A 310 12.05 32.29 3.19
C SER A 310 11.31 31.72 1.98
N THR A 311 10.13 31.10 2.16
CA THR A 311 9.45 30.41 1.07
C THR A 311 7.93 30.65 1.11
N CYS A 312 7.32 30.65 -0.07
CA CYS A 312 5.87 30.57 -0.30
C CYS A 312 5.50 29.21 -0.90
N GLY A 313 6.42 28.24 -0.96
CA GLY A 313 6.19 26.95 -1.59
C GLY A 313 6.75 26.86 -3.00
N ILE A 314 6.47 25.75 -3.68
CA ILE A 314 7.04 25.40 -5.00
C ILE A 314 5.93 24.91 -5.93
N ALA A 315 5.82 25.53 -7.12
CA ALA A 315 4.93 24.99 -8.16
C ALA A 315 5.59 23.73 -8.77
N THR A 316 4.82 22.67 -8.92
CA THR A 316 5.30 21.42 -9.54
C THR A 316 4.78 21.22 -10.96
N LEU A 317 3.74 21.99 -11.36
CA LEU A 317 3.27 22.07 -12.73
C LEU A 317 3.53 23.47 -13.26
N THR A 318 4.09 23.56 -14.47
CA THR A 318 4.35 24.82 -15.17
C THR A 318 3.56 24.88 -16.48
#